data_b35f8fd8d3ea06c0cf35621bd3a1e128
#
_entry.id   b35f8fd8d3ea06c0cf35621bd3a1e128
#
_cell.length_a   1.000
_cell.length_b   1.000
_cell.length_c   1.000
_cell.angle_alpha   90.00
_cell.angle_beta   90.00
_cell.angle_gamma   90.00
#
_symmetry.space_group_name_H-M   'P 1'
#
loop_
_entity.id
_entity.type
_entity.pdbx_description
1 polymer ?
#
loop_
_entity_poly.entity_id
_entity_poly.type
_entity_poly.pdbx_seq_one_letter_code
_entity_poly.pdbx_strand_id
1 'polypeptide(L)'
;MTKNKKIIRGSFGGKSRPAPPPQPTRTPDTLHSKQFATFLDLISEGEIEGSASASKEGITDKTSTAYRNAYLKDVFLNDTPILRSNASSSNPQDIDFNFQDITFNSRHGTANQTKIDGIESSSSSTPVGVTVTASSPVTRQITNTNVDRIKVTITFPQIQIATDSGDLLGDTVQFKISVQYNSGGFTDVHTDTVTGRTADAYQKDFSIKVTGSFPVDIRVTRITPDSTSSSTINSFQWTSFAEIIDDASTYANSAYNSVRLDSQLFTSIPSRKFRIRGIKVRIPGAGASSSGTPTVDTATGRIVYPDGYFCKTCPLKGIY
;
A
#
# COMPACT_ATOMS: atom_id res chain seq x y z
N MET A 1 24.40 -91.33 3.41
CA MET A 1 24.10 -90.93 2.04
C MET A 1 23.62 -89.50 2.02
N THR A 2 24.51 -88.55 1.74
CA THR A 2 24.24 -87.13 1.77
C THR A 2 23.85 -86.70 0.36
N LYS A 3 22.61 -86.26 0.16
CA LYS A 3 22.14 -85.70 -1.12
C LYS A 3 22.61 -84.28 -1.32
N ASN A 4 23.53 -84.07 -2.26
CA ASN A 4 23.94 -82.74 -2.70
C ASN A 4 22.78 -82.03 -3.45
N LYS A 5 22.27 -80.98 -2.86
CA LYS A 5 21.29 -80.10 -3.45
C LYS A 5 21.99 -79.09 -4.41
N LYS A 6 21.85 -79.29 -5.71
CA LYS A 6 22.40 -78.36 -6.71
C LYS A 6 21.57 -77.10 -6.71
N ILE A 7 22.19 -75.97 -6.29
CA ILE A 7 21.58 -74.63 -6.36
C ILE A 7 21.82 -74.13 -7.78
N ILE A 8 20.78 -73.99 -8.57
CA ILE A 8 20.83 -73.31 -9.88
C ILE A 8 20.73 -71.84 -9.62
N ARG A 9 21.84 -71.10 -9.80
CA ARG A 9 21.84 -69.62 -9.81
C ARG A 9 21.39 -69.21 -11.21
N GLY A 10 20.14 -68.81 -11.36
CA GLY A 10 19.68 -68.10 -12.53
C GLY A 10 20.33 -66.73 -12.61
N SER A 11 21.17 -66.53 -13.62
CA SER A 11 21.64 -65.18 -13.96
C SER A 11 20.47 -64.40 -14.57
N PHE A 12 19.80 -63.60 -13.77
CA PHE A 12 18.93 -62.56 -14.31
C PHE A 12 19.82 -61.47 -14.92
N GLY A 13 20.07 -61.60 -16.22
CA GLY A 13 20.50 -60.46 -17.02
C GLY A 13 19.40 -59.40 -17.06
N GLY A 14 19.29 -58.62 -16.01
CA GLY A 14 18.41 -57.48 -15.99
C GLY A 14 18.93 -56.47 -17.04
N LYS A 15 18.29 -56.39 -18.22
CA LYS A 15 18.38 -55.18 -19.03
C LYS A 15 17.97 -54.04 -18.15
N SER A 16 18.88 -53.13 -17.82
CA SER A 16 18.57 -51.88 -17.13
C SER A 16 17.44 -51.21 -17.91
N ARG A 17 16.29 -51.09 -17.26
CA ARG A 17 15.16 -50.37 -17.82
C ARG A 17 15.66 -48.95 -18.10
N PRO A 18 15.49 -48.42 -19.31
CA PRO A 18 15.86 -47.03 -19.56
C PRO A 18 15.24 -46.15 -18.48
N ALA A 19 15.99 -45.23 -17.92
CA ALA A 19 15.42 -44.28 -16.98
C ALA A 19 14.21 -43.61 -17.64
N PRO A 20 13.10 -43.45 -16.92
CA PRO A 20 11.96 -42.72 -17.48
C PRO A 20 12.45 -41.33 -17.92
N PRO A 21 11.96 -40.82 -19.06
CA PRO A 21 12.32 -39.49 -19.51
C PRO A 21 12.05 -38.46 -18.38
N PRO A 22 12.92 -37.47 -18.22
CA PRO A 22 12.69 -36.44 -17.21
C PRO A 22 11.30 -35.84 -17.40
N GLN A 23 10.55 -35.72 -16.31
CA GLN A 23 9.25 -35.06 -16.37
C GLN A 23 9.45 -33.56 -16.54
N PRO A 24 8.63 -32.90 -17.38
CA PRO A 24 8.70 -31.45 -17.54
C PRO A 24 8.56 -30.73 -16.20
N THR A 25 9.43 -29.76 -15.99
CA THR A 25 9.42 -28.90 -14.79
C THR A 25 8.54 -27.69 -15.05
N ARG A 26 7.70 -27.34 -14.06
CA ARG A 26 6.89 -26.14 -14.11
C ARG A 26 7.34 -25.19 -13.01
N THR A 27 7.85 -24.02 -13.40
CA THR A 27 8.08 -22.92 -12.45
C THR A 27 6.75 -22.51 -11.80
N PRO A 28 6.69 -22.35 -10.48
CA PRO A 28 5.48 -21.87 -9.81
C PRO A 28 5.04 -20.50 -10.35
N ASP A 29 3.74 -20.23 -10.27
CA ASP A 29 3.21 -18.88 -10.55
C ASP A 29 3.62 -17.97 -9.40
N THR A 30 4.41 -16.93 -9.71
CA THR A 30 5.00 -16.01 -8.73
C THR A 30 4.42 -14.60 -8.81
N LEU A 31 3.62 -14.34 -9.84
CA LEU A 31 3.03 -13.02 -10.08
C LEU A 31 1.57 -13.01 -9.63
N HIS A 32 1.27 -12.19 -8.64
CA HIS A 32 -0.08 -12.00 -8.11
C HIS A 32 -0.44 -10.53 -8.17
N SER A 33 -1.60 -10.23 -8.76
CA SER A 33 -2.12 -8.86 -8.82
C SER A 33 -2.45 -8.37 -7.41
N LYS A 34 -1.97 -7.17 -7.05
CA LYS A 34 -2.30 -6.52 -5.79
C LYS A 34 -3.37 -5.47 -6.01
N GLN A 35 -4.41 -5.50 -5.19
CA GLN A 35 -5.44 -4.48 -5.14
C GLN A 35 -5.44 -3.84 -3.76
N PHE A 36 -5.47 -2.52 -3.70
CA PHE A 36 -5.42 -1.79 -2.45
C PHE A 36 -6.77 -1.14 -2.17
N ALA A 37 -7.21 -1.28 -0.92
CA ALA A 37 -8.34 -0.54 -0.39
C ALA A 37 -7.84 0.53 0.58
N THR A 38 -8.38 1.74 0.49
CA THR A 38 -8.08 2.85 1.40
C THR A 38 -9.33 3.16 2.21
N PHE A 39 -9.18 3.20 3.52
CA PHE A 39 -10.25 3.54 4.47
C PHE A 39 -9.90 4.85 5.16
N LEU A 40 -10.89 5.68 5.36
CA LEU A 40 -10.81 6.90 6.14
C LEU A 40 -11.75 6.75 7.34
N ASP A 41 -11.19 6.73 8.54
CA ASP A 41 -11.95 6.53 9.77
C ASP A 41 -11.92 7.82 10.59
N LEU A 42 -13.09 8.41 10.83
CA LEU A 42 -13.26 9.50 11.79
C LEU A 42 -13.09 8.95 13.20
N ILE A 43 -12.18 9.53 13.96
CA ILE A 43 -11.87 9.10 15.32
C ILE A 43 -12.59 9.95 16.35
N SER A 44 -12.58 11.27 16.16
CA SER A 44 -13.21 12.19 17.09
C SER A 44 -13.42 13.56 16.45
N GLU A 45 -14.47 14.25 16.89
CA GLU A 45 -14.59 15.69 16.77
C GLU A 45 -13.74 16.34 17.88
N GLY A 46 -12.81 17.19 17.49
CA GLY A 46 -11.86 17.82 18.40
C GLY A 46 -10.50 17.11 18.43
N GLU A 47 -9.56 17.80 19.09
CA GLU A 47 -8.17 17.35 19.16
C GLU A 47 -7.99 16.18 20.14
N ILE A 48 -7.27 15.15 19.71
CA ILE A 48 -6.84 14.02 20.55
C ILE A 48 -5.34 14.14 20.88
N GLU A 49 -4.92 13.50 21.97
CA GLU A 49 -3.50 13.38 22.26
C GLU A 49 -2.81 12.47 21.25
N GLY A 50 -3.46 11.39 20.83
CA GLY A 50 -2.99 10.48 19.80
C GLY A 50 -2.77 9.04 20.29
N SER A 51 -1.72 8.39 19.82
CA SER A 51 -1.39 7.00 20.15
C SER A 51 -1.16 6.79 21.65
N ALA A 52 -1.79 5.76 22.21
CA ALA A 52 -1.56 5.36 23.60
C ALA A 52 -0.15 4.78 23.80
N SER A 53 0.35 4.03 22.83
CA SER A 53 1.70 3.45 22.87
C SER A 53 2.77 4.52 22.74
N ALA A 54 2.63 5.48 21.85
CA ALA A 54 3.59 6.59 21.73
C ALA A 54 3.69 7.39 23.04
N SER A 55 2.55 7.66 23.66
CA SER A 55 2.52 8.35 24.95
C SER A 55 3.20 7.52 26.05
N LYS A 56 2.94 6.21 26.10
CA LYS A 56 3.59 5.30 27.06
C LYS A 56 5.10 5.24 26.86
N GLU A 57 5.57 5.33 25.62
CA GLU A 57 6.99 5.30 25.26
C GLU A 57 7.67 6.68 25.34
N GLY A 58 6.91 7.73 25.71
CA GLY A 58 7.44 9.10 25.82
C GLY A 58 7.76 9.76 24.48
N ILE A 59 7.19 9.24 23.37
CA ILE A 59 7.40 9.79 22.03
C ILE A 59 6.41 10.93 21.80
N THR A 60 6.91 12.15 21.75
CA THR A 60 6.11 13.38 21.65
C THR A 60 6.06 13.98 20.25
N ASP A 61 7.09 13.73 19.43
CA ASP A 61 7.14 14.22 18.05
C ASP A 61 6.22 13.37 17.15
N LYS A 62 5.03 13.92 16.90
CA LYS A 62 3.98 13.27 16.09
C LYS A 62 4.33 13.14 14.60
N THR A 63 5.40 13.79 14.15
CA THR A 63 5.88 13.73 12.76
C THR A 63 6.92 12.64 12.55
N SER A 64 7.50 12.12 13.64
CA SER A 64 8.57 11.13 13.60
C SER A 64 8.10 9.75 13.15
N THR A 65 8.99 9.01 12.51
CA THR A 65 8.76 7.59 12.17
C THR A 65 8.50 6.75 13.42
N ALA A 66 9.20 7.04 14.53
CA ALA A 66 8.99 6.35 15.79
C ALA A 66 7.55 6.54 16.32
N TYR A 67 7.00 7.74 16.23
CA TYR A 67 5.59 8.00 16.60
C TYR A 67 4.63 7.19 15.72
N ARG A 68 4.84 7.20 14.41
CA ARG A 68 4.01 6.42 13.48
C ARG A 68 4.06 4.93 13.82
N ASN A 69 5.26 4.38 14.07
CA ASN A 69 5.43 2.98 14.43
C ASN A 69 4.77 2.64 15.79
N ALA A 70 4.91 3.52 16.79
CA ALA A 70 4.21 3.37 18.06
C ALA A 70 2.67 3.37 17.86
N TYR A 71 2.17 4.21 16.94
CA TYR A 71 0.74 4.23 16.63
C TYR A 71 0.28 2.92 15.96
N LEU A 72 1.12 2.29 15.12
CA LEU A 72 0.79 0.99 14.48
C LEU A 72 0.58 -0.15 15.51
N LYS A 73 1.10 -0.03 16.74
CA LYS A 73 0.78 -0.94 17.86
C LYS A 73 -0.63 -0.74 18.40
N ASP A 74 -1.24 0.40 18.09
CA ASP A 74 -2.55 0.84 18.55
C ASP A 74 -3.63 0.76 17.45
N VAL A 75 -3.25 0.33 16.25
CA VAL A 75 -4.17 0.09 15.12
C VAL A 75 -4.36 -1.41 14.97
N PHE A 76 -5.61 -1.86 15.14
CA PHE A 76 -5.96 -3.27 15.10
C PHE A 76 -6.83 -3.55 13.87
N LEU A 77 -6.46 -4.60 13.13
CA LEU A 77 -7.23 -5.17 12.04
C LEU A 77 -7.71 -6.57 12.49
N ASN A 78 -9.00 -6.78 12.57
CA ASN A 78 -9.59 -8.01 13.14
C ASN A 78 -8.95 -8.39 14.49
N ASP A 79 -8.85 -7.42 15.40
CA ASP A 79 -8.25 -7.55 16.74
C ASP A 79 -6.73 -7.82 16.79
N THR A 80 -6.06 -7.87 15.65
CA THR A 80 -4.61 -8.04 15.57
C THR A 80 -3.95 -6.68 15.30
N PRO A 81 -2.99 -6.23 16.13
CA PRO A 81 -2.29 -4.96 15.90
C PRO A 81 -1.42 -5.04 14.64
N ILE A 82 -1.25 -3.93 13.93
CA ILE A 82 -0.40 -3.90 12.73
C ILE A 82 1.06 -4.17 13.11
N LEU A 83 1.56 -3.51 14.15
CA LEU A 83 2.87 -3.76 14.72
C LEU A 83 2.73 -4.43 16.08
N ARG A 84 3.52 -5.45 16.37
CA ARG A 84 3.50 -6.17 17.65
C ARG A 84 3.78 -5.21 18.81
N SER A 85 3.08 -5.40 19.91
CA SER A 85 3.17 -4.50 21.08
C SER A 85 4.55 -4.44 21.73
N ASN A 86 5.35 -5.51 21.61
CA ASN A 86 6.71 -5.62 22.14
C ASN A 86 7.79 -5.17 21.14
N ALA A 87 7.44 -4.82 19.91
CA ALA A 87 8.39 -4.36 18.92
C ALA A 87 9.00 -2.99 19.29
N SER A 88 10.18 -2.69 18.77
CA SER A 88 10.77 -1.36 18.90
C SER A 88 10.03 -0.36 18.01
N SER A 89 9.60 0.77 18.55
CA SER A 89 8.99 1.84 17.72
C SER A 89 10.03 2.62 16.92
N SER A 90 11.28 2.69 17.40
CA SER A 90 12.36 3.41 16.71
C SER A 90 12.97 2.60 15.56
N ASN A 91 12.99 1.28 15.68
CA ASN A 91 13.59 0.39 14.67
C ASN A 91 12.90 -0.99 14.64
N PRO A 92 11.64 -1.05 14.16
CA PRO A 92 10.96 -2.33 13.99
C PRO A 92 11.60 -3.12 12.84
N GLN A 93 11.64 -4.44 12.99
CA GLN A 93 12.05 -5.35 11.93
C GLN A 93 10.82 -5.84 11.15
N ASP A 94 10.99 -6.36 9.95
CA ASP A 94 9.88 -6.85 9.12
C ASP A 94 9.05 -7.92 9.84
N ILE A 95 9.71 -8.79 10.64
CA ILE A 95 9.03 -9.83 11.41
C ILE A 95 8.15 -9.28 12.55
N ASP A 96 8.33 -8.03 12.95
CA ASP A 96 7.53 -7.38 13.98
C ASP A 96 6.15 -6.94 13.45
N PHE A 97 5.99 -6.84 12.13
CA PHE A 97 4.72 -6.52 11.51
C PHE A 97 3.87 -7.78 11.32
N ASN A 98 2.63 -7.72 11.81
CA ASN A 98 1.67 -8.80 11.60
C ASN A 98 1.05 -8.75 10.20
N PHE A 99 1.10 -7.60 9.53
CA PHE A 99 0.62 -7.39 8.17
C PHE A 99 1.65 -6.61 7.37
N GLN A 100 1.87 -7.01 6.12
CA GLN A 100 2.74 -6.32 5.18
C GLN A 100 1.93 -5.39 4.26
N ASP A 101 2.60 -4.47 3.58
CA ASP A 101 2.00 -3.57 2.58
C ASP A 101 0.85 -2.70 3.12
N ILE A 102 0.90 -2.32 4.40
CA ILE A 102 -0.04 -1.39 5.01
C ILE A 102 0.55 0.02 5.06
N THR A 103 -0.22 0.99 4.57
CA THR A 103 0.10 2.41 4.76
C THR A 103 -0.87 3.00 5.78
N PHE A 104 -0.33 3.68 6.79
CA PHE A 104 -1.11 4.34 7.84
C PHE A 104 -0.73 5.81 7.95
N ASN A 105 -1.72 6.66 7.99
CA ASN A 105 -1.58 8.09 8.27
C ASN A 105 -2.63 8.52 9.28
N SER A 106 -2.29 9.53 10.08
CA SER A 106 -3.19 10.07 11.11
C SER A 106 -3.21 11.59 11.13
N ARG A 107 -4.34 12.13 11.54
CA ARG A 107 -4.51 13.54 11.91
C ARG A 107 -5.16 13.60 13.28
N HIS A 108 -4.71 14.53 14.09
CA HIS A 108 -5.03 14.55 15.51
C HIS A 108 -6.12 15.56 15.88
N GLY A 109 -6.77 16.18 14.90
CA GLY A 109 -7.87 17.12 15.13
C GLY A 109 -7.41 18.55 15.47
N THR A 110 -6.22 18.96 15.03
CA THR A 110 -5.78 20.36 15.19
C THR A 110 -6.45 21.26 14.17
N ALA A 111 -6.61 22.55 14.51
CA ALA A 111 -7.24 23.53 13.61
C ALA A 111 -6.46 23.72 12.30
N ASN A 112 -5.12 23.61 12.35
CA ASN A 112 -4.23 23.87 11.22
C ASN A 112 -3.62 22.58 10.64
N GLN A 113 -4.29 21.44 10.79
CA GLN A 113 -3.76 20.18 10.25
C GLN A 113 -3.81 20.16 8.72
N THR A 114 -2.83 19.46 8.13
CA THR A 114 -2.79 19.25 6.69
C THR A 114 -3.68 18.08 6.29
N LYS A 115 -4.11 18.05 5.02
CA LYS A 115 -4.79 16.87 4.47
C LYS A 115 -3.90 15.63 4.51
N ILE A 116 -4.51 14.46 4.42
CA ILE A 116 -3.79 13.21 4.12
C ILE A 116 -3.76 13.07 2.59
N ASP A 117 -2.55 12.94 2.02
CA ASP A 117 -2.40 12.74 0.58
C ASP A 117 -2.88 11.35 0.16
N GLY A 118 -3.39 11.26 -1.08
CA GLY A 118 -3.80 9.99 -1.67
C GLY A 118 -5.19 9.50 -1.28
N ILE A 119 -6.01 10.34 -0.65
CA ILE A 119 -7.44 10.11 -0.46
C ILE A 119 -8.15 10.62 -1.71
N GLU A 120 -8.85 9.74 -2.41
CA GLU A 120 -9.55 10.07 -3.64
C GLU A 120 -10.91 10.70 -3.32
N SER A 121 -11.15 11.88 -3.88
CA SER A 121 -12.48 12.51 -3.90
C SER A 121 -13.31 11.96 -5.04
N SER A 122 -12.70 11.84 -6.22
CA SER A 122 -13.35 11.32 -7.40
C SER A 122 -12.34 10.59 -8.29
N SER A 123 -12.80 9.57 -9.01
CA SER A 123 -11.99 8.80 -9.94
C SER A 123 -12.82 8.44 -11.17
N SER A 124 -12.31 8.74 -12.35
CA SER A 124 -12.92 8.41 -13.64
C SER A 124 -11.98 7.51 -14.44
N SER A 125 -12.40 6.27 -14.72
CA SER A 125 -11.60 5.30 -15.46
C SER A 125 -11.95 5.29 -16.94
N THR A 126 -10.93 5.36 -17.80
CA THR A 126 -11.05 5.30 -19.26
C THR A 126 -10.33 4.04 -19.77
N PRO A 127 -11.02 3.15 -20.50
CA PRO A 127 -10.39 1.98 -21.10
C PRO A 127 -9.43 2.39 -22.22
N VAL A 128 -8.30 1.68 -22.34
CA VAL A 128 -7.33 1.81 -23.42
C VAL A 128 -7.29 0.53 -24.26
N GLY A 129 -7.09 -0.63 -23.63
CA GLY A 129 -7.17 -1.96 -24.23
C GLY A 129 -6.18 -2.21 -25.39
N VAL A 130 -5.01 -1.57 -25.37
CA VAL A 130 -4.04 -1.63 -26.48
C VAL A 130 -2.80 -2.38 -26.04
N THR A 131 -2.36 -3.36 -26.84
CA THR A 131 -1.08 -4.04 -26.67
C THR A 131 0.06 -3.08 -26.94
N VAL A 132 1.03 -3.02 -26.00
CA VAL A 132 2.22 -2.18 -26.13
C VAL A 132 3.37 -3.03 -26.68
N THR A 133 3.88 -2.66 -27.85
CA THR A 133 5.03 -3.30 -28.49
C THR A 133 6.27 -2.40 -28.41
N ALA A 134 7.46 -2.99 -28.59
CA ALA A 134 8.71 -2.23 -28.56
C ALA A 134 8.77 -1.18 -29.69
N SER A 135 8.15 -1.48 -30.83
CA SER A 135 8.09 -0.58 -31.99
C SER A 135 6.93 0.43 -31.94
N SER A 136 5.91 0.22 -31.08
CA SER A 136 4.71 1.04 -31.04
C SER A 136 4.31 1.41 -29.59
N PRO A 137 4.93 2.44 -29.02
CA PRO A 137 4.51 3.02 -27.75
C PRO A 137 3.08 3.55 -27.83
N VAL A 138 2.32 3.46 -26.74
CA VAL A 138 0.94 3.92 -26.67
C VAL A 138 0.87 5.21 -25.87
N THR A 139 0.24 6.24 -26.41
CA THR A 139 0.08 7.56 -25.76
C THR A 139 -1.40 7.88 -25.59
N ARG A 140 -1.74 8.51 -24.46
CA ARG A 140 -3.07 9.07 -24.17
C ARG A 140 -2.92 10.47 -23.60
N GLN A 141 -3.81 11.37 -24.00
CA GLN A 141 -3.84 12.75 -23.56
C GLN A 141 -4.95 12.96 -22.53
N ILE A 142 -4.62 13.71 -21.47
CA ILE A 142 -5.53 14.15 -20.43
C ILE A 142 -5.63 15.67 -20.52
N THR A 143 -6.85 16.18 -20.64
CA THR A 143 -7.14 17.60 -20.78
C THR A 143 -7.83 18.20 -19.55
N ASN A 144 -8.36 17.34 -18.66
CA ASN A 144 -9.03 17.77 -17.44
C ASN A 144 -8.01 18.37 -16.46
N THR A 145 -8.09 19.67 -16.27
CA THR A 145 -7.14 20.45 -15.46
C THR A 145 -7.28 20.24 -13.94
N ASN A 146 -8.32 19.54 -13.49
CA ASN A 146 -8.57 19.27 -12.08
C ASN A 146 -7.92 17.96 -11.59
N VAL A 147 -7.24 17.24 -12.48
CA VAL A 147 -6.64 15.95 -12.16
C VAL A 147 -5.35 16.14 -11.34
N ASP A 148 -5.31 15.54 -10.16
CA ASP A 148 -4.14 15.53 -9.27
C ASP A 148 -3.23 14.34 -9.53
N ARG A 149 -3.83 13.17 -9.85
CA ARG A 149 -3.09 11.93 -10.12
C ARG A 149 -3.69 11.16 -11.29
N ILE A 150 -2.84 10.41 -11.97
CA ILE A 150 -3.25 9.52 -13.05
C ILE A 150 -2.83 8.10 -12.67
N LYS A 151 -3.79 7.18 -12.63
CA LYS A 151 -3.51 5.77 -12.39
C LYS A 151 -3.46 5.04 -13.74
N VAL A 152 -2.33 4.43 -14.05
CA VAL A 152 -2.11 3.62 -15.25
C VAL A 152 -2.19 2.15 -14.87
N THR A 153 -3.04 1.39 -15.55
CA THR A 153 -3.22 -0.04 -15.32
C THR A 153 -2.64 -0.85 -16.47
N ILE A 154 -1.64 -1.68 -16.18
CA ILE A 154 -0.98 -2.58 -17.12
C ILE A 154 -1.39 -4.01 -16.81
N THR A 155 -1.75 -4.77 -17.84
CA THR A 155 -2.14 -6.18 -17.70
C THR A 155 -1.27 -7.06 -18.59
N PHE A 156 -0.68 -8.08 -17.99
CA PHE A 156 -0.03 -9.20 -18.66
C PHE A 156 -1.02 -10.37 -18.67
N PRO A 157 -1.60 -10.73 -19.81
CA PRO A 157 -2.54 -11.86 -19.87
C PRO A 157 -1.89 -13.17 -19.40
N GLN A 158 -0.60 -13.34 -19.69
CA GLN A 158 0.21 -14.48 -19.30
C GLN A 158 1.69 -14.12 -19.44
N ILE A 159 2.56 -14.70 -18.62
CA ILE A 159 4.02 -14.65 -18.77
C ILE A 159 4.57 -16.07 -18.62
N GLN A 160 5.12 -16.61 -19.70
CA GLN A 160 5.79 -17.91 -19.66
C GLN A 160 6.64 -18.16 -20.92
N ILE A 161 7.63 -19.03 -20.77
CA ILE A 161 8.40 -19.62 -21.84
C ILE A 161 8.19 -21.14 -21.78
N ALA A 162 7.77 -21.73 -22.88
CA ALA A 162 7.72 -23.19 -23.04
C ALA A 162 9.00 -23.67 -23.74
N THR A 163 9.72 -24.59 -23.12
CA THR A 163 10.92 -25.19 -23.72
C THR A 163 10.56 -26.42 -24.57
N ASP A 164 11.47 -26.87 -25.43
CA ASP A 164 11.31 -28.07 -26.25
C ASP A 164 11.19 -29.36 -25.39
N SER A 165 11.70 -29.33 -24.15
CA SER A 165 11.54 -30.39 -23.16
C SER A 165 10.16 -30.40 -22.48
N GLY A 166 9.32 -29.40 -22.76
CA GLY A 166 8.01 -29.22 -22.15
C GLY A 166 8.05 -28.47 -20.81
N ASP A 167 9.20 -27.95 -20.36
CA ASP A 167 9.30 -27.14 -19.17
C ASP A 167 8.62 -25.80 -19.38
N LEU A 168 7.96 -25.29 -18.33
CA LEU A 168 7.35 -23.95 -18.30
C LEU A 168 8.14 -23.06 -17.36
N LEU A 169 8.82 -22.06 -17.93
CA LEU A 169 9.68 -21.13 -17.23
C LEU A 169 9.03 -19.73 -17.16
N GLY A 170 9.52 -18.91 -16.23
CA GLY A 170 9.20 -17.47 -16.21
C GLY A 170 9.96 -16.67 -17.25
N ASP A 171 9.55 -15.42 -17.43
CA ASP A 171 10.21 -14.45 -18.30
C ASP A 171 10.34 -13.09 -17.61
N THR A 172 11.07 -12.18 -18.26
CA THR A 172 11.29 -10.83 -17.76
C THR A 172 10.87 -9.81 -18.81
N VAL A 173 9.98 -8.90 -18.42
CA VAL A 173 9.51 -7.81 -19.28
C VAL A 173 9.78 -6.48 -18.60
N GLN A 174 10.47 -5.59 -19.30
CA GLN A 174 10.74 -4.23 -18.87
C GLN A 174 9.96 -3.25 -19.72
N PHE A 175 9.37 -2.26 -19.06
CA PHE A 175 8.66 -1.14 -19.70
C PHE A 175 8.84 0.13 -18.88
N LYS A 176 8.44 1.26 -19.47
CA LYS A 176 8.49 2.55 -18.81
C LYS A 176 7.22 3.34 -19.09
N ILE A 177 6.91 4.24 -18.15
CA ILE A 177 5.86 5.22 -18.26
C ILE A 177 6.51 6.59 -18.30
N SER A 178 6.20 7.37 -19.31
CA SER A 178 6.71 8.72 -19.51
C SER A 178 5.54 9.70 -19.52
N VAL A 179 5.79 10.91 -19.03
CA VAL A 179 4.81 11.99 -18.99
C VAL A 179 5.37 13.20 -19.74
N GLN A 180 4.52 13.87 -20.47
CA GLN A 180 4.78 15.15 -21.11
C GLN A 180 3.74 16.16 -20.67
N TYR A 181 4.19 17.32 -20.24
CA TYR A 181 3.34 18.45 -19.86
C TYR A 181 3.38 19.53 -20.94
N ASN A 182 2.20 19.97 -21.39
CA ASN A 182 2.06 21.07 -22.34
C ASN A 182 3.05 21.02 -23.52
N SER A 183 3.20 19.84 -24.14
CA SER A 183 4.11 19.59 -25.25
C SER A 183 5.60 19.83 -24.98
N GLY A 184 6.04 19.88 -23.72
CA GLY A 184 7.42 20.16 -23.30
C GLY A 184 8.41 19.00 -23.45
N GLY A 185 7.97 17.87 -24.04
CA GLY A 185 8.78 16.66 -24.20
C GLY A 185 8.51 15.61 -23.12
N PHE A 186 8.69 14.34 -23.45
CA PHE A 186 8.46 13.22 -22.55
C PHE A 186 9.61 13.04 -21.57
N THR A 187 9.25 12.92 -20.28
CA THR A 187 10.15 12.56 -19.19
C THR A 187 9.71 11.23 -18.61
N ASP A 188 10.64 10.32 -18.37
CA ASP A 188 10.37 9.02 -17.78
C ASP A 188 10.08 9.22 -16.27
N VAL A 189 8.89 8.84 -15.83
CA VAL A 189 8.47 8.98 -14.42
C VAL A 189 8.47 7.65 -13.69
N HIS A 190 8.40 6.54 -14.44
CA HIS A 190 8.45 5.21 -13.87
C HIS A 190 9.06 4.22 -14.86
N THR A 191 9.97 3.37 -14.37
CA THR A 191 10.48 2.21 -15.11
C THR A 191 10.28 0.98 -14.24
N ASP A 192 9.70 -0.06 -14.81
CA ASP A 192 9.39 -1.28 -14.07
C ASP A 192 9.88 -2.51 -14.84
N THR A 193 10.23 -3.54 -14.06
CA THR A 193 10.66 -4.83 -14.57
C THR A 193 9.82 -5.91 -13.90
N VAL A 194 9.00 -6.58 -14.68
CA VAL A 194 8.19 -7.71 -14.23
C VAL A 194 8.94 -8.99 -14.56
N THR A 195 9.32 -9.76 -13.54
CA THR A 195 10.04 -11.03 -13.66
C THR A 195 9.26 -12.12 -12.97
N GLY A 196 8.99 -13.20 -13.66
CA GLY A 196 8.29 -14.35 -13.07
C GLY A 196 7.47 -15.10 -14.12
N ARG A 197 6.67 -16.02 -13.62
CA ARG A 197 5.72 -16.78 -14.41
C ARG A 197 4.31 -16.53 -13.88
N THR A 198 3.36 -16.42 -14.79
CA THR A 198 1.94 -16.48 -14.47
C THR A 198 1.18 -17.15 -15.60
N ALA A 199 0.25 -18.04 -15.25
CA ALA A 199 -0.69 -18.63 -16.20
C ALA A 199 -1.97 -17.79 -16.31
N ASP A 200 -2.28 -17.00 -15.28
CA ASP A 200 -3.43 -16.11 -15.19
C ASP A 200 -3.04 -14.67 -15.44
N ALA A 201 -4.04 -13.82 -15.69
CA ALA A 201 -3.79 -12.41 -15.92
C ALA A 201 -3.19 -11.72 -14.68
N TYR A 202 -2.01 -11.13 -14.85
CA TYR A 202 -1.32 -10.32 -13.86
C TYR A 202 -1.53 -8.84 -14.16
N GLN A 203 -2.07 -8.11 -13.19
CA GLN A 203 -2.36 -6.69 -13.30
C GLN A 203 -1.53 -5.89 -12.32
N LYS A 204 -1.03 -4.74 -12.77
CA LYS A 204 -0.25 -3.81 -11.94
C LYS A 204 -0.68 -2.38 -12.22
N ASP A 205 -0.89 -1.63 -11.15
CA ASP A 205 -1.31 -0.23 -11.18
C ASP A 205 -0.15 0.69 -10.80
N PHE A 206 -0.05 1.82 -11.50
CA PHE A 206 0.94 2.86 -11.27
C PHE A 206 0.23 4.19 -11.06
N SER A 207 0.43 4.82 -9.91
CA SER A 207 -0.14 6.13 -9.60
C SER A 207 0.92 7.22 -9.83
N ILE A 208 0.63 8.14 -10.74
CA ILE A 208 1.52 9.21 -11.16
C ILE A 208 0.90 10.54 -10.73
N LYS A 209 1.61 11.31 -9.90
CA LYS A 209 1.19 12.65 -9.50
C LYS A 209 1.41 13.62 -10.65
N VAL A 210 0.38 14.43 -10.95
CA VAL A 210 0.47 15.50 -11.92
C VAL A 210 1.16 16.70 -11.27
N THR A 211 2.26 17.17 -11.87
CA THR A 211 3.06 18.27 -11.32
C THR A 211 3.27 19.42 -12.30
N GLY A 212 2.83 19.27 -13.54
CA GLY A 212 3.00 20.26 -14.60
C GLY A 212 1.69 20.75 -15.19
N SER A 213 1.82 21.61 -16.21
CA SER A 213 0.68 22.23 -16.90
C SER A 213 0.03 21.28 -17.89
N PHE A 214 -1.28 21.43 -18.07
CA PHE A 214 -2.07 20.69 -19.04
C PHE A 214 -1.92 21.23 -20.48
N PRO A 215 -2.17 20.44 -21.52
CA PRO A 215 -2.56 19.02 -21.46
C PRO A 215 -1.39 18.12 -20.98
N VAL A 216 -1.76 16.98 -20.40
CA VAL A 216 -0.80 15.96 -19.96
C VAL A 216 -0.88 14.76 -20.89
N ASP A 217 0.22 14.39 -21.52
CA ASP A 217 0.30 13.17 -22.31
C ASP A 217 1.03 12.10 -21.50
N ILE A 218 0.43 10.93 -21.35
CA ILE A 218 1.05 9.74 -20.77
C ILE A 218 1.38 8.76 -21.88
N ARG A 219 2.59 8.24 -21.84
CA ARG A 219 3.08 7.25 -22.79
C ARG A 219 3.61 6.03 -22.08
N VAL A 220 3.12 4.86 -22.47
CA VAL A 220 3.66 3.55 -22.08
C VAL A 220 4.52 3.01 -23.20
N THR A 221 5.75 2.66 -22.88
CA THR A 221 6.76 2.14 -23.84
C THR A 221 7.31 0.81 -23.35
N ARG A 222 7.27 -0.21 -24.18
CA ARG A 222 7.96 -1.48 -23.94
C ARG A 222 9.45 -1.34 -24.22
N ILE A 223 10.30 -1.77 -23.28
CA ILE A 223 11.77 -1.74 -23.41
C ILE A 223 12.29 -3.10 -23.89
N THR A 224 11.82 -4.19 -23.26
CA THR A 224 12.16 -5.55 -23.71
C THR A 224 11.69 -5.76 -25.16
N PRO A 225 12.52 -6.25 -26.07
CA PRO A 225 12.09 -6.57 -27.44
C PRO A 225 10.88 -7.51 -27.45
N ASP A 226 10.06 -7.39 -28.49
CA ASP A 226 8.95 -8.31 -28.68
C ASP A 226 9.50 -9.70 -29.05
N SER A 227 8.91 -10.75 -28.45
CA SER A 227 9.30 -12.12 -28.79
C SER A 227 8.86 -12.48 -30.22
N THR A 228 9.74 -13.10 -30.97
CA THR A 228 9.44 -13.70 -32.27
C THR A 228 9.12 -15.18 -32.16
N SER A 229 9.30 -15.80 -30.97
CA SER A 229 9.02 -17.20 -30.71
C SER A 229 7.58 -17.41 -30.22
N SER A 230 6.88 -18.36 -30.81
CA SER A 230 5.55 -18.77 -30.39
C SER A 230 5.55 -19.49 -29.02
N SER A 231 6.72 -19.97 -28.57
CA SER A 231 6.87 -20.60 -27.25
C SER A 231 7.01 -19.60 -26.11
N THR A 232 7.21 -18.30 -26.41
CA THR A 232 7.34 -17.23 -25.42
C THR A 232 6.09 -16.37 -25.43
N ILE A 233 5.40 -16.32 -24.31
CA ILE A 233 4.23 -15.47 -24.09
C ILE A 233 4.63 -14.43 -23.04
N ASN A 234 4.82 -13.18 -23.44
CA ASN A 234 5.24 -12.08 -22.58
C ASN A 234 4.67 -10.73 -23.04
N SER A 235 3.61 -10.75 -23.85
CA SER A 235 2.94 -9.51 -24.27
C SER A 235 2.20 -8.89 -23.09
N PHE A 236 2.07 -7.57 -23.12
CA PHE A 236 1.22 -6.83 -22.20
C PHE A 236 0.42 -5.75 -22.90
N GLN A 237 -0.65 -5.33 -22.26
CA GLN A 237 -1.48 -4.23 -22.74
C GLN A 237 -1.60 -3.13 -21.69
N TRP A 238 -1.73 -1.91 -22.16
CA TRP A 238 -2.24 -0.82 -21.35
C TRP A 238 -3.76 -0.94 -21.31
N THR A 239 -4.27 -1.42 -20.19
CA THR A 239 -5.68 -1.79 -20.05
C THR A 239 -6.56 -0.58 -19.89
N SER A 240 -6.18 0.34 -19.00
CA SER A 240 -6.93 1.56 -18.72
C SER A 240 -6.05 2.62 -18.06
N PHE A 241 -6.54 3.84 -18.02
CA PHE A 241 -6.06 4.84 -17.07
C PHE A 241 -7.25 5.44 -16.31
N ALA A 242 -6.96 5.94 -15.10
CA ALA A 242 -7.97 6.67 -14.34
C ALA A 242 -7.45 8.05 -13.97
N GLU A 243 -8.30 9.04 -14.20
CA GLU A 243 -8.12 10.42 -13.76
C GLU A 243 -8.61 10.52 -12.31
N ILE A 244 -7.75 10.91 -11.40
CA ILE A 244 -8.02 10.97 -9.96
C ILE A 244 -7.92 12.41 -9.49
N ILE A 245 -8.97 12.87 -8.82
CA ILE A 245 -9.01 14.13 -8.08
C ILE A 245 -8.90 13.78 -6.60
N ASP A 246 -7.87 14.28 -5.93
CA ASP A 246 -7.65 14.03 -4.52
C ASP A 246 -8.54 14.91 -3.64
N ASP A 247 -8.93 14.39 -2.49
CA ASP A 247 -9.65 15.17 -1.50
C ASP A 247 -8.74 16.30 -0.96
N ALA A 248 -9.19 17.53 -1.11
CA ALA A 248 -8.50 18.71 -0.62
C ALA A 248 -8.80 19.02 0.84
N SER A 249 -9.75 18.30 1.46
CA SER A 249 -10.24 18.58 2.80
C SER A 249 -9.18 18.29 3.86
N THR A 250 -8.95 19.24 4.73
CA THR A 250 -8.06 19.08 5.88
C THR A 250 -8.77 18.52 7.10
N TYR A 251 -10.12 18.53 7.11
CA TYR A 251 -10.97 18.13 8.24
C TYR A 251 -10.51 18.79 9.55
N ALA A 252 -10.32 20.11 9.51
CA ALA A 252 -9.90 20.89 10.68
C ALA A 252 -10.75 20.57 11.90
N ASN A 253 -10.13 20.48 13.06
CA ASN A 253 -10.75 20.12 14.35
C ASN A 253 -11.38 18.71 14.40
N SER A 254 -11.04 17.82 13.44
CA SER A 254 -11.50 16.43 13.46
C SER A 254 -10.29 15.49 13.40
N ALA A 255 -10.18 14.60 14.38
CA ALA A 255 -9.16 13.57 14.36
C ALA A 255 -9.61 12.41 13.49
N TYR A 256 -8.76 12.00 12.55
CA TYR A 256 -9.06 10.92 11.62
C TYR A 256 -7.82 10.14 11.21
N ASN A 257 -8.01 8.90 10.83
CA ASN A 257 -6.96 8.00 10.38
C ASN A 257 -7.27 7.50 8.96
N SER A 258 -6.21 7.30 8.18
CA SER A 258 -6.28 6.59 6.91
C SER A 258 -5.49 5.30 7.00
N VAL A 259 -6.12 4.21 6.60
CA VAL A 259 -5.50 2.88 6.48
C VAL A 259 -5.63 2.41 5.04
N ARG A 260 -4.52 2.19 4.36
CA ARG A 260 -4.47 1.57 3.04
C ARG A 260 -3.86 0.18 3.19
N LEU A 261 -4.53 -0.82 2.70
CA LEU A 261 -4.12 -2.22 2.82
C LEU A 261 -4.32 -2.98 1.51
N ASP A 262 -3.54 -4.03 1.31
CA ASP A 262 -3.72 -4.98 0.22
C ASP A 262 -4.98 -5.82 0.50
N SER A 263 -5.90 -5.84 -0.48
CA SER A 263 -7.16 -6.57 -0.37
C SER A 263 -6.96 -8.09 -0.25
N GLN A 264 -5.82 -8.62 -0.66
CA GLN A 264 -5.50 -10.04 -0.54
C GLN A 264 -5.20 -10.50 0.90
N LEU A 265 -4.88 -9.55 1.80
CA LEU A 265 -4.63 -9.86 3.21
C LEU A 265 -5.88 -10.34 3.97
N PHE A 266 -7.06 -10.04 3.44
CA PHE A 266 -8.33 -10.31 4.12
C PHE A 266 -9.38 -10.80 3.14
N THR A 267 -10.17 -11.80 3.56
CA THR A 267 -11.31 -12.32 2.76
C THR A 267 -12.52 -11.39 2.75
N SER A 268 -12.55 -10.42 3.66
CA SER A 268 -13.58 -9.38 3.77
C SER A 268 -12.96 -8.11 4.35
N ILE A 269 -13.69 -7.00 4.32
CA ILE A 269 -13.24 -5.75 4.93
C ILE A 269 -12.97 -6.00 6.42
N PRO A 270 -11.71 -5.81 6.91
CA PRO A 270 -11.38 -6.05 8.30
C PRO A 270 -12.04 -5.02 9.22
N SER A 271 -12.43 -5.44 10.41
CA SER A 271 -12.79 -4.51 11.48
C SER A 271 -11.55 -3.70 11.87
N ARG A 272 -11.73 -2.39 12.06
CA ARG A 272 -10.63 -1.48 12.44
C ARG A 272 -10.92 -0.91 13.81
N LYS A 273 -9.94 -1.05 14.71
CA LYS A 273 -10.02 -0.51 16.08
C LYS A 273 -8.76 0.31 16.36
N PHE A 274 -8.93 1.39 17.10
CA PHE A 274 -7.83 2.32 17.40
C PHE A 274 -7.77 2.52 18.92
N ARG A 275 -6.59 2.30 19.51
CA ARG A 275 -6.32 2.61 20.91
C ARG A 275 -5.65 3.96 21.00
N ILE A 276 -6.41 4.94 21.47
CA ILE A 276 -5.98 6.34 21.54
C ILE A 276 -5.99 6.87 22.96
N ARG A 277 -5.22 7.93 23.20
CA ARG A 277 -5.43 8.82 24.32
C ARG A 277 -6.38 9.93 23.87
N GLY A 278 -7.44 10.08 24.67
CA GLY A 278 -8.70 10.73 24.33
C GLY A 278 -8.63 12.19 23.94
N ILE A 279 -9.80 12.76 23.89
CA ILE A 279 -10.04 14.15 23.48
C ILE A 279 -9.34 15.11 24.44
N LYS A 280 -8.61 16.07 23.89
CA LYS A 280 -8.08 17.19 24.65
C LYS A 280 -9.18 18.22 24.86
N VAL A 281 -9.57 18.39 26.08
CA VAL A 281 -10.54 19.41 26.46
C VAL A 281 -9.76 20.61 27.02
N ARG A 282 -10.01 21.78 26.47
CA ARG A 282 -9.54 23.02 27.11
C ARG A 282 -10.37 23.22 28.37
N ILE A 283 -9.71 23.14 29.52
CA ILE A 283 -10.32 23.52 30.77
C ILE A 283 -9.97 24.98 30.99
N PRO A 284 -10.96 25.88 30.98
CA PRO A 284 -10.72 27.26 31.30
C PRO A 284 -10.09 27.38 32.70
N GLY A 285 -9.00 28.13 32.82
CA GLY A 285 -8.35 28.38 34.12
C GLY A 285 -7.34 27.34 34.61
N ALA A 286 -7.13 26.21 33.91
CA ALA A 286 -6.03 25.29 34.21
C ALA A 286 -4.73 25.77 33.57
N GLY A 287 -4.27 26.94 33.90
CA GLY A 287 -3.00 27.49 33.45
C GLY A 287 -1.80 26.76 34.02
N ALA A 288 -0.69 26.67 33.26
CA ALA A 288 0.58 26.06 33.73
C ALA A 288 1.29 26.92 34.78
N SER A 289 0.82 28.09 35.04
CA SER A 289 1.32 28.86 36.17
C SER A 289 0.40 28.59 37.36
N SER A 290 0.99 28.15 38.43
CA SER A 290 0.36 27.79 39.70
C SER A 290 -0.40 28.94 40.41
N SER A 291 -0.67 30.06 39.71
CA SER A 291 -1.31 31.27 40.24
C SER A 291 -2.50 31.78 39.44
N GLY A 292 -2.98 31.05 38.45
CA GLY A 292 -4.11 31.48 37.63
C GLY A 292 -5.48 31.15 38.26
N THR A 293 -5.92 31.89 39.23
CA THR A 293 -7.32 31.86 39.65
C THR A 293 -8.20 32.44 38.54
N PRO A 294 -9.31 31.79 38.19
CA PRO A 294 -10.29 32.36 37.29
C PRO A 294 -10.73 33.70 37.82
N THR A 295 -10.74 34.71 36.99
CA THR A 295 -11.24 36.04 37.37
C THR A 295 -12.66 36.19 36.81
N VAL A 296 -13.53 36.80 37.57
CA VAL A 296 -14.87 37.19 37.10
C VAL A 296 -14.74 38.56 36.45
N ASP A 297 -15.01 38.64 35.14
CA ASP A 297 -15.19 39.94 34.48
C ASP A 297 -16.42 40.61 35.12
N THR A 298 -16.14 41.66 35.89
CA THR A 298 -17.14 42.38 36.63
C THR A 298 -18.15 43.15 35.76
N ALA A 299 -17.79 43.40 34.48
CA ALA A 299 -18.66 44.11 33.53
C ALA A 299 -19.70 43.15 32.89
N THR A 300 -19.35 41.88 32.71
CA THR A 300 -20.17 40.90 31.98
C THR A 300 -20.65 39.77 32.87
N GLY A 301 -20.15 39.63 34.10
CA GLY A 301 -20.40 38.53 35.00
C GLY A 301 -19.83 37.19 34.52
N ARG A 302 -19.06 37.19 33.45
CA ARG A 302 -18.44 36.00 32.88
C ARG A 302 -17.15 35.66 33.62
N ILE A 303 -16.97 34.36 33.85
CA ILE A 303 -15.67 33.86 34.33
C ILE A 303 -14.68 33.91 33.16
N VAL A 304 -13.68 34.76 33.33
CA VAL A 304 -12.57 34.87 32.39
C VAL A 304 -11.43 33.96 32.85
N TYR A 305 -11.03 33.07 32.00
CA TYR A 305 -9.95 32.15 32.27
C TYR A 305 -8.70 32.61 31.52
N PRO A 306 -7.48 32.55 32.13
CA PRO A 306 -6.25 32.81 31.40
C PRO A 306 -6.09 31.84 30.23
N ASP A 307 -5.68 32.37 29.07
CA ASP A 307 -5.56 31.58 27.83
C ASP A 307 -4.62 30.38 27.95
N GLY A 308 -5.11 29.21 27.55
CA GLY A 308 -4.23 28.25 26.91
C GLY A 308 -3.79 27.02 27.66
N TYR A 309 -4.62 26.31 28.47
CA TYR A 309 -4.10 25.06 29.05
C TYR A 309 -4.99 23.85 28.89
N PHE A 310 -4.35 22.75 28.46
CA PHE A 310 -4.93 21.42 28.39
C PHE A 310 -4.71 20.67 29.71
N CYS A 311 -5.71 20.01 30.23
CA CYS A 311 -5.55 19.12 31.37
C CYS A 311 -4.70 17.91 30.98
N LYS A 312 -3.45 17.86 31.47
CA LYS A 312 -2.60 16.66 31.30
C LYS A 312 -3.05 15.44 32.11
N THR A 313 -3.99 15.61 33.03
CA THR A 313 -4.34 14.61 34.04
C THR A 313 -5.82 14.41 34.28
N CYS A 314 -6.70 14.92 33.38
CA CYS A 314 -8.11 14.58 33.48
C CYS A 314 -8.32 13.10 33.08
N PRO A 315 -8.60 12.20 34.02
CA PRO A 315 -9.03 10.87 33.68
C PRO A 315 -10.50 10.95 33.27
N LEU A 316 -10.76 11.30 32.02
CA LEU A 316 -12.03 10.91 31.44
C LEU A 316 -11.93 9.39 31.28
N LYS A 317 -12.32 8.67 32.33
CA LYS A 317 -12.69 7.26 32.25
C LYS A 317 -13.73 7.16 31.15
N GLY A 318 -13.39 6.38 30.14
CA GLY A 318 -14.15 6.24 28.92
C GLY A 318 -15.65 6.08 29.17
N ILE A 319 -16.37 6.85 28.40
CA ILE A 319 -17.74 6.51 28.04
C ILE A 319 -17.57 5.82 26.68
N TYR A 320 -17.90 4.53 26.68
CA TYR A 320 -17.90 3.64 25.51
C TYR A 320 -19.02 3.98 24.55
#